data_2fb0f76430ddca1f1646c5fe98831596
#
_entry.id   2fb0f76430ddca1f1646c5fe98831596
#
_cell.length_a   1.000
_cell.length_b   1.000
_cell.length_c   1.000
_cell.angle_alpha   90.00
_cell.angle_beta   90.00
_cell.angle_gamma   90.00
#
_symmetry.space_group_name_H-M   'P 1'
#
loop_
_entity.id
_entity.type
_entity.pdbx_description
1 polymer ?
#
loop_
_entity_poly.entity_id
_entity_poly.type
_entity_poly.pdbx_seq_one_letter_code
_entity_poly.pdbx_strand_id
1 'polypeptide(L)'
;MHPDRRFGSVFFGGGTPSLFDSDQIERILNHLDKGRWLDTDPEITIEANPGSAEAGRFRTYRDCGVNRLSLGVQSFNDQSLSALGRIHNGRDAGRACRAILDAGFDNFNIDLMHGLPGQNTADALSDLREALAWAPTHLSLYQLTIEPNTAFAADPPLLPDEEVAWEIRCAVHDLAGTSEFE
;
A
#
# COMPACT_ATOMS: atom_id res chain seq x y z
N MET A 1 11.62 -27.78 12.27
CA MET A 1 11.28 -26.42 12.75
C MET A 1 11.88 -26.28 14.14
N HIS A 2 12.52 -25.16 14.48
CA HIS A 2 13.14 -24.97 15.80
C HIS A 2 12.04 -24.80 16.84
N PRO A 3 11.93 -25.61 17.90
CA PRO A 3 10.76 -25.66 18.78
C PRO A 3 10.50 -24.38 19.57
N ASP A 4 11.51 -23.51 19.70
CA ASP A 4 11.42 -22.26 20.48
C ASP A 4 11.31 -21.00 19.60
N ARG A 5 11.15 -21.15 18.27
CA ARG A 5 11.09 -20.03 17.35
C ARG A 5 9.65 -19.60 17.14
N ARG A 6 9.35 -18.33 17.42
CA ARG A 6 8.06 -17.70 17.16
C ARG A 6 8.18 -16.62 16.08
N PHE A 7 7.08 -16.32 15.41
CA PHE A 7 7.00 -15.27 14.41
C PHE A 7 6.46 -13.99 15.06
N GLY A 8 7.23 -12.92 14.98
CA GLY A 8 6.81 -11.59 15.40
C GLY A 8 5.91 -10.90 14.39
N SER A 9 5.83 -11.43 13.15
CA SER A 9 4.96 -10.86 12.11
C SER A 9 4.42 -11.92 11.16
N VAL A 10 3.23 -11.63 10.60
CA VAL A 10 2.60 -12.35 9.48
C VAL A 10 2.21 -11.34 8.41
N PHE A 11 2.59 -11.59 7.18
CA PHE A 11 2.29 -10.71 6.07
C PHE A 11 1.50 -11.46 4.99
N PHE A 12 0.27 -11.04 4.75
CA PHE A 12 -0.56 -11.51 3.64
C PHE A 12 -0.32 -10.61 2.44
N GLY A 13 0.48 -11.09 1.49
CA GLY A 13 0.90 -10.36 0.30
C GLY A 13 0.83 -11.19 -0.96
N GLY A 14 1.01 -10.53 -2.12
CA GLY A 14 1.05 -11.14 -3.45
C GLY A 14 -0.32 -11.31 -4.09
N GLY A 15 -0.43 -10.94 -5.36
CA GLY A 15 -1.72 -10.86 -6.05
C GLY A 15 -2.63 -9.83 -5.39
N THR A 16 -3.75 -10.27 -4.84
CA THR A 16 -4.68 -9.40 -4.11
C THR A 16 -5.22 -10.15 -2.89
N PRO A 17 -4.49 -10.15 -1.77
CA PRO A 17 -4.89 -10.90 -0.56
C PRO A 17 -6.23 -10.48 0.01
N SER A 18 -6.60 -9.21 -0.15
CA SER A 18 -7.88 -8.64 0.29
C SER A 18 -9.10 -9.13 -0.50
N LEU A 19 -8.93 -10.02 -1.48
CA LEU A 19 -10.03 -10.77 -2.10
C LEU A 19 -10.46 -11.99 -1.27
N PHE A 20 -9.60 -12.50 -0.38
CA PHE A 20 -9.99 -13.57 0.53
C PHE A 20 -11.03 -13.09 1.53
N ASP A 21 -11.98 -13.95 1.87
CA ASP A 21 -12.91 -13.66 2.95
C ASP A 21 -12.19 -13.71 4.31
N SER A 22 -12.64 -12.88 5.25
CA SER A 22 -12.05 -12.78 6.60
C SER A 22 -11.97 -14.14 7.32
N ASP A 23 -12.96 -15.03 7.11
CA ASP A 23 -12.97 -16.38 7.66
C ASP A 23 -11.75 -17.22 7.22
N GLN A 24 -11.26 -16.99 6.00
CA GLN A 24 -10.08 -17.70 5.49
C GLN A 24 -8.80 -17.17 6.17
N ILE A 25 -8.70 -15.87 6.34
CA ILE A 25 -7.61 -15.23 7.09
C ILE A 25 -7.64 -15.69 8.54
N GLU A 26 -8.81 -15.65 9.19
CA GLU A 26 -9.00 -16.10 10.57
C GLU A 26 -8.57 -17.57 10.76
N ARG A 27 -8.94 -18.44 9.83
CA ARG A 27 -8.52 -19.87 9.88
C ARG A 27 -7.01 -20.03 9.84
N ILE A 28 -6.31 -19.24 9.03
CA ILE A 28 -4.84 -19.27 8.95
C ILE A 28 -4.26 -18.78 10.28
N LEU A 29 -4.70 -17.64 10.78
CA LEU A 29 -4.23 -17.05 12.03
C LEU A 29 -4.48 -18.01 13.22
N ASN A 30 -5.67 -18.57 13.33
CA ASN A 30 -6.02 -19.57 14.35
C ASN A 30 -5.14 -20.83 14.28
N HIS A 31 -4.74 -21.25 13.06
CA HIS A 31 -3.82 -22.37 12.90
C HIS A 31 -2.42 -22.04 13.43
N LEU A 32 -1.91 -20.84 13.12
CA LEU A 32 -0.62 -20.37 13.59
C LEU A 32 -0.60 -20.21 15.12
N ASP A 33 -1.66 -19.66 15.70
CA ASP A 33 -1.80 -19.46 17.15
C ASP A 33 -1.89 -20.82 17.91
N LYS A 34 -2.73 -21.75 17.45
CA LYS A 34 -2.83 -23.10 18.01
C LYS A 34 -1.51 -23.85 17.96
N GLY A 35 -0.70 -23.62 16.93
CA GLY A 35 0.65 -24.15 16.82
C GLY A 35 1.66 -23.48 17.75
N ARG A 36 1.26 -22.41 18.45
CA ARG A 36 2.13 -21.55 19.27
C ARG A 36 3.32 -20.98 18.47
N TRP A 37 3.07 -20.68 17.20
CA TRP A 37 4.09 -20.15 16.30
C TRP A 37 4.14 -18.62 16.28
N LEU A 38 3.13 -17.96 16.83
CA LEU A 38 3.10 -16.50 16.95
C LEU A 38 3.65 -16.03 18.29
N ASP A 39 4.27 -14.87 18.29
CA ASP A 39 4.58 -14.13 19.50
C ASP A 39 3.30 -13.67 20.22
N THR A 40 3.45 -13.05 21.38
CA THR A 40 2.32 -12.58 22.20
C THR A 40 1.59 -11.40 21.57
N ASP A 41 2.29 -10.58 20.76
CA ASP A 41 1.75 -9.41 20.07
C ASP A 41 2.36 -9.32 18.65
N PRO A 42 1.94 -10.22 17.73
CA PRO A 42 2.50 -10.24 16.39
C PRO A 42 1.91 -9.12 15.53
N GLU A 43 2.71 -8.51 14.66
CA GLU A 43 2.19 -7.68 13.59
C GLU A 43 1.54 -8.55 12.51
N ILE A 44 0.29 -8.30 12.19
CA ILE A 44 -0.46 -9.03 11.17
C ILE A 44 -0.90 -8.05 10.10
N THR A 45 -0.21 -8.09 8.97
CA THR A 45 -0.42 -7.18 7.84
C THR A 45 -1.18 -7.86 6.71
N ILE A 46 -2.09 -7.13 6.06
CA ILE A 46 -2.71 -7.53 4.79
C ILE A 46 -2.57 -6.42 3.74
N GLU A 47 -2.20 -6.79 2.52
CA GLU A 47 -2.23 -5.89 1.35
C GLU A 47 -3.65 -5.75 0.82
N ALA A 48 -4.02 -4.53 0.45
CA ALA A 48 -5.31 -4.18 -0.13
C ALA A 48 -5.16 -3.15 -1.25
N ASN A 49 -6.15 -3.13 -2.15
CA ASN A 49 -6.28 -2.07 -3.16
C ASN A 49 -7.46 -1.16 -2.82
N PRO A 50 -7.49 0.09 -3.34
CA PRO A 50 -8.57 1.03 -3.09
C PRO A 50 -9.90 0.69 -3.80
N GLY A 51 -10.32 -0.57 -3.76
CA GLY A 51 -11.59 -1.03 -4.31
C GLY A 51 -12.75 -0.89 -3.32
N SER A 52 -13.94 -0.57 -3.79
CA SER A 52 -15.12 -0.43 -2.92
C SER A 52 -15.49 -1.74 -2.19
N ALA A 53 -15.28 -2.90 -2.85
CA ALA A 53 -15.52 -4.20 -2.24
C ALA A 53 -14.50 -4.52 -1.13
N GLU A 54 -13.26 -4.07 -1.29
CA GLU A 54 -12.17 -4.27 -0.33
C GLU A 54 -12.35 -3.37 0.89
N ALA A 55 -12.66 -2.10 0.68
CA ALA A 55 -12.93 -1.15 1.77
C ALA A 55 -14.07 -1.62 2.71
N GLY A 56 -15.09 -2.27 2.17
CA GLY A 56 -16.17 -2.86 2.96
C GLY A 56 -15.74 -4.02 3.86
N ARG A 57 -14.57 -4.60 3.64
CA ARG A 57 -14.03 -5.75 4.40
C ARG A 57 -13.04 -5.36 5.49
N PHE A 58 -12.53 -4.13 5.51
CA PHE A 58 -11.48 -3.73 6.45
C PHE A 58 -11.88 -3.98 7.91
N ARG A 59 -13.13 -3.70 8.26
CA ARG A 59 -13.65 -4.00 9.59
C ARG A 59 -13.57 -5.49 9.93
N THR A 60 -13.95 -6.37 9.00
CA THR A 60 -13.92 -7.82 9.24
C THR A 60 -12.49 -8.35 9.34
N TYR A 61 -11.53 -7.76 8.61
CA TYR A 61 -10.11 -8.09 8.80
C TYR A 61 -9.60 -7.65 10.17
N ARG A 62 -9.99 -6.46 10.63
CA ARG A 62 -9.64 -5.99 11.98
C ARG A 62 -10.19 -6.92 13.05
N ASP A 63 -11.44 -7.34 12.90
CA ASP A 63 -12.13 -8.22 13.85
C ASP A 63 -11.51 -9.63 13.89
N CYS A 64 -10.93 -10.15 12.79
CA CYS A 64 -10.26 -11.45 12.76
C CYS A 64 -8.78 -11.41 13.16
N GLY A 65 -8.25 -10.24 13.57
CA GLY A 65 -6.91 -10.12 14.15
C GLY A 65 -5.86 -9.48 13.25
N VAL A 66 -6.21 -9.02 12.03
CA VAL A 66 -5.31 -8.17 11.24
C VAL A 66 -5.19 -6.82 11.96
N ASN A 67 -3.94 -6.38 12.21
CA ASN A 67 -3.68 -5.15 12.95
C ASN A 67 -2.90 -4.10 12.16
N ARG A 68 -2.51 -4.41 10.90
CA ARG A 68 -1.88 -3.48 9.97
C ARG A 68 -2.43 -3.67 8.55
N LEU A 69 -2.64 -2.55 7.83
CA LEU A 69 -3.02 -2.55 6.41
C LEU A 69 -1.91 -1.91 5.56
N SER A 70 -1.64 -2.48 4.37
CA SER A 70 -0.86 -1.83 3.32
C SER A 70 -1.76 -1.54 2.13
N LEU A 71 -2.01 -0.27 1.84
CA LEU A 71 -2.94 0.17 0.81
C LEU A 71 -2.21 0.61 -0.46
N GLY A 72 -2.38 -0.14 -1.54
CA GLY A 72 -1.77 0.12 -2.84
C GLY A 72 -2.43 1.26 -3.62
N VAL A 73 -2.29 2.50 -3.16
CA VAL A 73 -2.87 3.70 -3.78
C VAL A 73 -2.20 4.02 -5.10
N GLN A 74 -0.89 4.01 -5.13
CA GLN A 74 0.01 4.33 -6.24
C GLN A 74 0.02 5.82 -6.62
N SER A 75 -1.13 6.47 -6.76
CA SER A 75 -1.31 7.90 -7.00
C SER A 75 -2.75 8.30 -6.61
N PHE A 76 -2.97 9.58 -6.30
CA PHE A 76 -4.31 10.16 -6.17
C PHE A 76 -4.75 10.88 -7.47
N ASN A 77 -3.87 10.95 -8.47
CA ASN A 77 -4.16 11.55 -9.77
C ASN A 77 -4.77 10.52 -10.73
N ASP A 78 -5.98 10.81 -11.23
CA ASP A 78 -6.73 9.90 -12.10
C ASP A 78 -6.01 9.60 -13.43
N GLN A 79 -5.24 10.54 -13.98
CA GLN A 79 -4.48 10.33 -15.22
C GLN A 79 -3.32 9.38 -14.98
N SER A 80 -2.58 9.56 -13.88
CA SER A 80 -1.50 8.67 -13.45
C SER A 80 -2.01 7.25 -13.20
N LEU A 81 -3.14 7.11 -12.49
CA LEU A 81 -3.78 5.82 -12.24
C LEU A 81 -4.21 5.13 -13.51
N SER A 82 -4.81 5.88 -14.45
CA SER A 82 -5.19 5.36 -15.76
C SER A 82 -3.98 4.90 -16.58
N ALA A 83 -2.89 5.68 -16.57
CA ALA A 83 -1.65 5.32 -17.24
C ALA A 83 -1.01 4.05 -16.66
N LEU A 84 -1.16 3.81 -15.35
CA LEU A 84 -0.74 2.58 -14.68
C LEU A 84 -1.68 1.38 -14.91
N GLY A 85 -2.79 1.58 -15.61
CA GLY A 85 -3.82 0.54 -15.80
C GLY A 85 -4.59 0.20 -14.52
N ARG A 86 -4.64 1.11 -13.54
CA ARG A 86 -5.41 0.91 -12.31
C ARG A 86 -6.90 1.09 -12.58
N ILE A 87 -7.71 0.27 -11.94
CA ILE A 87 -9.18 0.29 -12.06
C ILE A 87 -9.84 1.26 -11.07
N HIS A 88 -9.14 1.65 -9.99
CA HIS A 88 -9.58 2.65 -9.03
C HIS A 88 -9.12 4.06 -9.46
N ASN A 89 -9.79 5.08 -8.98
CA ASN A 89 -9.45 6.49 -9.15
C ASN A 89 -9.06 7.14 -7.81
N GLY A 90 -8.62 8.39 -7.83
CA GLY A 90 -8.18 9.12 -6.62
C GLY A 90 -9.28 9.23 -5.56
N ARG A 91 -10.55 9.36 -5.98
CA ARG A 91 -11.68 9.35 -5.03
C ARG A 91 -11.85 7.99 -4.36
N ASP A 92 -11.62 6.90 -5.08
CA ASP A 92 -11.64 5.56 -4.51
C ASP A 92 -10.52 5.39 -3.49
N ALA A 93 -9.31 5.90 -3.79
CA ALA A 93 -8.18 5.91 -2.87
C ALA A 93 -8.53 6.66 -1.57
N GLY A 94 -9.07 7.86 -1.66
CA GLY A 94 -9.51 8.62 -0.49
C GLY A 94 -10.61 7.92 0.31
N ARG A 95 -11.58 7.27 -0.36
CA ARG A 95 -12.60 6.46 0.34
C ARG A 95 -12.00 5.26 1.05
N ALA A 96 -11.00 4.60 0.46
CA ALA A 96 -10.33 3.47 1.10
C ALA A 96 -9.53 3.93 2.33
N CYS A 97 -8.79 5.04 2.27
CA CYS A 97 -8.12 5.63 3.44
C CYS A 97 -9.12 5.94 4.57
N ARG A 98 -10.26 6.54 4.24
CA ARG A 98 -11.33 6.79 5.23
C ARG A 98 -11.85 5.48 5.84
N ALA A 99 -12.09 4.46 5.02
CA ALA A 99 -12.59 3.16 5.49
C ALA A 99 -11.59 2.44 6.41
N ILE A 100 -10.28 2.60 6.21
CA ILE A 100 -9.23 2.11 7.11
C ILE A 100 -9.39 2.72 8.50
N LEU A 101 -9.50 4.05 8.58
CA LEU A 101 -9.68 4.78 9.83
C LEU A 101 -11.01 4.41 10.52
N ASP A 102 -12.11 4.34 9.75
CA ASP A 102 -13.44 3.98 10.25
C ASP A 102 -13.50 2.52 10.75
N ALA A 103 -12.65 1.63 10.19
CA ALA A 103 -12.48 0.26 10.66
C ALA A 103 -11.65 0.15 11.95
N GLY A 104 -11.01 1.24 12.40
CA GLY A 104 -10.24 1.30 13.62
C GLY A 104 -8.80 0.82 13.47
N PHE A 105 -8.22 0.90 12.25
CA PHE A 105 -6.79 0.73 12.07
C PHE A 105 -6.06 2.03 12.40
N ASP A 106 -5.14 1.95 13.32
CA ASP A 106 -4.17 2.99 13.70
C ASP A 106 -2.77 2.74 13.13
N ASN A 107 -2.54 1.55 12.57
CA ASN A 107 -1.32 1.17 11.90
C ASN A 107 -1.62 0.81 10.43
N PHE A 108 -1.23 1.69 9.51
CA PHE A 108 -1.38 1.42 8.07
C PHE A 108 -0.30 2.10 7.25
N ASN A 109 -0.04 1.53 6.10
CA ASN A 109 0.89 2.01 5.10
C ASN A 109 0.11 2.45 3.85
N ILE A 110 0.59 3.51 3.21
CA ILE A 110 0.16 3.91 1.87
C ILE A 110 1.31 3.69 0.90
N ASP A 111 1.07 2.91 -0.16
CA ASP A 111 2.03 2.75 -1.25
C ASP A 111 1.78 3.83 -2.30
N LEU A 112 2.80 4.62 -2.61
CA LEU A 112 2.81 5.61 -3.69
C LEU A 112 3.93 5.32 -4.68
N MET A 113 3.66 5.64 -5.94
CA MET A 113 4.65 5.59 -7.01
C MET A 113 4.99 6.99 -7.50
N HIS A 114 6.24 7.20 -7.89
CA HIS A 114 6.69 8.42 -8.55
C HIS A 114 7.46 8.09 -9.84
N GLY A 115 7.78 9.11 -10.63
CA GLY A 115 8.37 8.91 -11.96
C GLY A 115 7.36 8.30 -12.95
N LEU A 116 6.08 8.60 -12.78
CA LEU A 116 4.98 8.07 -13.59
C LEU A 116 4.94 8.72 -14.97
N PRO A 117 4.27 8.11 -15.96
CA PRO A 117 4.14 8.70 -17.30
C PRO A 117 3.58 10.11 -17.26
N GLY A 118 4.35 11.08 -17.80
CA GLY A 118 3.97 12.49 -17.84
C GLY A 118 3.95 13.22 -16.50
N GLN A 119 4.37 12.59 -15.40
CA GLN A 119 4.42 13.19 -14.07
C GLN A 119 5.55 14.22 -13.96
N ASN A 120 5.25 15.37 -13.38
CA ASN A 120 6.23 16.38 -12.98
C ASN A 120 6.39 16.41 -11.45
N THR A 121 7.35 17.21 -10.97
CA THR A 121 7.65 17.34 -9.53
C THR A 121 6.45 17.83 -8.71
N ALA A 122 5.64 18.76 -9.26
CA ALA A 122 4.46 19.27 -8.55
C ALA A 122 3.38 18.19 -8.38
N ASP A 123 3.18 17.34 -9.39
CA ASP A 123 2.22 16.22 -9.35
C ASP A 123 2.65 15.19 -8.30
N ALA A 124 3.93 14.80 -8.28
CA ALA A 124 4.46 13.86 -7.29
C ALA A 124 4.35 14.38 -5.84
N LEU A 125 4.64 15.66 -5.64
CA LEU A 125 4.47 16.32 -4.34
C LEU A 125 2.99 16.45 -3.93
N SER A 126 2.08 16.60 -4.90
CA SER A 126 0.63 16.61 -4.63
C SER A 126 0.16 15.25 -4.11
N ASP A 127 0.57 14.16 -4.76
CA ASP A 127 0.27 12.79 -4.31
C ASP A 127 0.79 12.54 -2.89
N LEU A 128 2.03 12.95 -2.62
CA LEU A 128 2.62 12.76 -1.29
C LEU A 128 1.90 13.58 -0.21
N ARG A 129 1.55 14.86 -0.49
CA ARG A 129 0.79 15.68 0.46
C ARG A 129 -0.59 15.11 0.75
N GLU A 130 -1.26 14.57 -0.27
CA GLU A 130 -2.56 13.90 -0.09
C GLU A 130 -2.40 12.66 0.80
N ALA A 131 -1.37 11.84 0.57
CA ALA A 131 -1.10 10.69 1.43
C ALA A 131 -0.82 11.09 2.89
N LEU A 132 0.02 12.11 3.09
CA LEU A 132 0.36 12.63 4.42
C LEU A 132 -0.85 13.18 5.18
N ALA A 133 -1.83 13.77 4.47
CA ALA A 133 -3.06 14.27 5.07
C ALA A 133 -3.92 13.17 5.73
N TRP A 134 -3.73 11.90 5.33
CA TRP A 134 -4.37 10.74 5.96
C TRP A 134 -3.65 10.25 7.22
N ALA A 135 -2.49 10.82 7.54
CA ALA A 135 -1.66 10.47 8.69
C ALA A 135 -1.34 8.96 8.80
N PRO A 136 -0.83 8.31 7.72
CA PRO A 136 -0.43 6.92 7.80
C PRO A 136 0.78 6.79 8.75
N THR A 137 0.95 5.62 9.37
CA THR A 137 2.13 5.31 10.17
C THR A 137 3.36 4.96 9.32
N HIS A 138 3.13 4.56 8.07
CA HIS A 138 4.18 4.20 7.12
C HIS A 138 3.83 4.70 5.72
N LEU A 139 4.88 5.00 4.96
CA LEU A 139 4.80 5.31 3.53
C LEU A 139 5.80 4.46 2.76
N SER A 140 5.33 3.83 1.70
CA SER A 140 6.19 3.16 0.72
C SER A 140 6.23 4.02 -0.55
N LEU A 141 7.40 4.52 -0.89
CA LEU A 141 7.62 5.39 -2.04
C LEU A 141 8.46 4.64 -3.09
N TYR A 142 7.86 4.31 -4.23
CA TYR A 142 8.49 3.54 -5.30
C TYR A 142 8.67 4.39 -6.56
N GLN A 143 9.86 4.34 -7.16
CA GLN A 143 10.02 4.84 -8.52
C GLN A 143 9.50 3.79 -9.52
N LEU A 144 8.72 4.23 -10.52
CA LEU A 144 8.29 3.33 -11.60
C LEU A 144 9.52 2.81 -12.36
N THR A 145 9.62 1.48 -12.45
CA THR A 145 10.59 0.78 -13.29
C THR A 145 9.86 -0.09 -14.31
N ILE A 146 10.42 -0.21 -15.50
CA ILE A 146 9.86 -1.06 -16.57
C ILE A 146 10.55 -2.41 -16.50
N GLU A 147 9.85 -3.39 -15.95
CA GLU A 147 10.36 -4.74 -15.81
C GLU A 147 10.14 -5.57 -17.09
N PRO A 148 11.10 -6.44 -17.47
CA PRO A 148 10.95 -7.34 -18.60
C PRO A 148 9.68 -8.20 -18.50
N ASN A 149 9.10 -8.54 -19.66
CA ASN A 149 7.88 -9.37 -19.77
C ASN A 149 6.61 -8.75 -19.18
N THR A 150 6.54 -7.43 -19.07
CA THR A 150 5.35 -6.67 -18.69
C THR A 150 4.72 -5.98 -19.91
N ALA A 151 3.48 -5.52 -19.76
CA ALA A 151 2.82 -4.70 -20.78
C ALA A 151 3.62 -3.43 -21.09
N PHE A 152 4.19 -2.79 -20.08
CA PHE A 152 5.06 -1.61 -20.24
C PHE A 152 6.37 -1.92 -20.98
N ALA A 153 6.91 -3.15 -20.88
CA ALA A 153 8.07 -3.53 -21.66
C ALA A 153 7.73 -3.76 -23.14
N ALA A 154 6.50 -4.20 -23.44
CA ALA A 154 6.03 -4.40 -24.80
C ALA A 154 5.65 -3.08 -25.51
N ASP A 155 5.08 -2.12 -24.76
CA ASP A 155 4.69 -0.79 -25.23
C ASP A 155 5.05 0.25 -24.14
N PRO A 156 6.33 0.70 -24.11
CA PRO A 156 6.82 1.57 -23.05
C PRO A 156 6.15 2.95 -23.08
N PRO A 157 5.55 3.38 -21.97
CA PRO A 157 5.01 4.74 -21.86
C PRO A 157 6.15 5.77 -21.86
N LEU A 158 5.81 7.01 -22.21
CA LEU A 158 6.76 8.11 -22.09
C LEU A 158 6.96 8.46 -20.61
N LEU A 159 8.09 8.07 -20.05
CA LEU A 159 8.49 8.40 -18.69
C LEU A 159 9.21 9.77 -18.65
N PRO A 160 9.27 10.43 -17.48
CA PRO A 160 10.18 11.54 -17.24
C PRO A 160 11.61 11.16 -17.60
N ASP A 161 12.38 12.11 -18.15
CA ASP A 161 13.82 11.88 -18.35
C ASP A 161 14.57 11.74 -17.02
N GLU A 162 15.84 11.34 -17.07
CA GLU A 162 16.62 11.05 -15.87
C GLU A 162 16.78 12.27 -14.94
N GLU A 163 16.88 13.48 -15.51
CA GLU A 163 17.02 14.71 -14.73
C GLU A 163 15.74 15.02 -13.97
N VAL A 164 14.59 14.99 -14.68
CA VAL A 164 13.26 15.19 -14.07
C VAL A 164 12.93 14.10 -13.06
N ALA A 165 13.24 12.83 -13.36
CA ALA A 165 13.05 11.71 -12.44
C ALA A 165 13.87 11.87 -11.14
N TRP A 166 15.10 12.36 -11.27
CA TRP A 166 15.96 12.67 -10.12
C TRP A 166 15.42 13.84 -9.28
N GLU A 167 14.97 14.94 -9.94
CA GLU A 167 14.33 16.08 -9.26
C GLU A 167 13.08 15.63 -8.48
N ILE A 168 12.21 14.82 -9.10
CA ILE A 168 11.03 14.25 -8.43
C ILE A 168 11.45 13.46 -7.20
N ARG A 169 12.41 12.56 -7.35
CA ARG A 169 12.91 11.72 -6.26
C ARG A 169 13.43 12.57 -5.10
N CYS A 170 14.28 13.56 -5.36
CA CYS A 170 14.81 14.43 -4.33
C CYS A 170 13.69 15.18 -3.60
N ALA A 171 12.77 15.80 -4.34
CA ALA A 171 11.66 16.57 -3.78
C ALA A 171 10.72 15.73 -2.91
N VAL A 172 10.41 14.50 -3.35
CA VAL A 172 9.56 13.56 -2.60
C VAL A 172 10.25 13.11 -1.31
N HIS A 173 11.55 12.78 -1.36
CA HIS A 173 12.32 12.40 -0.18
C HIS A 173 12.46 13.55 0.81
N ASP A 174 12.74 14.77 0.34
CA ASP A 174 12.87 15.95 1.20
C ASP A 174 11.55 16.23 1.94
N LEU A 175 10.41 16.16 1.24
CA LEU A 175 9.10 16.38 1.86
C LEU A 175 8.77 15.26 2.87
N ALA A 176 9.04 13.99 2.53
CA ALA A 176 8.82 12.88 3.45
C ALA A 176 9.69 13.01 4.71
N GLY A 177 10.98 13.33 4.57
CA GLY A 177 11.91 13.50 5.69
C GLY A 177 11.57 14.66 6.61
N THR A 178 10.86 15.68 6.14
CA THR A 178 10.37 16.79 6.99
C THR A 178 9.04 16.48 7.69
N SER A 179 8.42 15.34 7.40
CA SER A 179 7.07 14.95 7.84
C SER A 179 7.06 13.92 8.97
N GLU A 180 8.15 13.84 9.78
CA GLU A 180 8.29 12.92 10.93
C GLU A 180 8.29 11.42 10.57
N PHE A 181 8.54 11.06 9.32
CA PHE A 181 8.85 9.68 8.94
C PHE A 181 10.36 9.44 9.08
N GLU A 182 10.75 8.50 9.92
CA GLU A 182 12.13 8.02 10.07
C GLU A 182 12.52 7.00 9.00
#